data_e11f0ba2a4a9b692bba2557afae5e126
#
_entry.id   e11f0ba2a4a9b692bba2557afae5e126
#
_cell.length_a   1.000
_cell.length_b   1.000
_cell.length_c   1.000
_cell.angle_alpha   90.00
_cell.angle_beta   90.00
_cell.angle_gamma   90.00
#
_symmetry.space_group_name_H-M   'P 1'
#
loop_
_entity.id
_entity.type
_entity.pdbx_description
1 polymer ?
#
loop_
_entity_poly.entity_id
_entity_poly.type
_entity_poly.pdbx_seq_one_letter_code
_entity_poly.pdbx_strand_id
1 'polypeptide(L)'
;MELIKNKSFGGERPLFGAHDVRLEDITITDGESGIKCCKNIECHNSKFYGKYPWWHVDGSLITDCYFAPESRSAIWYSDNMVMKDCTIDGPKFFREMKNLELENVNLTDADETFWKVNGLKLKNVKLHDGTYPFMFSKNIYVDGLESDSKYVFQYCRNVEIHHAKITTKDSFWECENVTVYDSELNGEYLAWHSKNIKLVRCHISGEQPLCYMDHVTLEDCTFDKECDRAFEDCTNIDAHIKGSITNIKNPISGRIEADEVGSVTYTEFAKAPKGACEIIDHSK
;
A
#
# COMPACT_ATOMS: atom_id res chain seq x y z
N MET A 1 -34.66 3.52 -1.24
CA MET A 1 -33.96 2.34 -1.80
C MET A 1 -34.91 1.16 -1.85
N GLU A 2 -34.96 0.48 -2.99
CA GLU A 2 -35.64 -0.82 -3.12
C GLU A 2 -34.87 -1.89 -2.36
N LEU A 3 -35.55 -2.75 -1.59
CA LEU A 3 -34.93 -3.85 -0.85
C LEU A 3 -35.05 -5.17 -1.62
N ILE A 4 -33.91 -5.78 -1.91
CA ILE A 4 -33.81 -7.15 -2.45
C ILE A 4 -33.12 -8.01 -1.41
N LYS A 5 -33.82 -9.02 -0.89
CA LYS A 5 -33.33 -9.84 0.23
C LYS A 5 -33.53 -11.34 0.02
N ASN A 6 -32.57 -12.14 0.56
CA ASN A 6 -32.61 -13.60 0.54
C ASN A 6 -32.78 -14.18 -0.88
N LYS A 7 -31.99 -13.68 -1.85
CA LYS A 7 -32.04 -14.12 -3.24
C LYS A 7 -30.70 -14.60 -3.75
N SER A 8 -30.75 -15.55 -4.66
CA SER A 8 -29.59 -15.97 -5.46
C SER A 8 -29.76 -15.53 -6.90
N PHE A 9 -28.68 -15.04 -7.48
CA PHE A 9 -28.62 -14.64 -8.87
C PHE A 9 -27.46 -15.37 -9.55
N GLY A 10 -27.63 -15.77 -10.78
CA GLY A 10 -26.60 -16.37 -11.62
C GLY A 10 -26.69 -15.86 -13.04
N GLY A 11 -25.76 -16.32 -13.88
CA GLY A 11 -25.70 -15.92 -15.28
C GLY A 11 -25.04 -14.54 -15.51
N GLU A 12 -25.36 -13.93 -16.63
CA GLU A 12 -24.74 -12.68 -17.06
C GLU A 12 -25.57 -11.46 -16.62
N ARG A 13 -24.98 -10.54 -15.87
CA ARG A 13 -25.52 -9.22 -15.53
C ARG A 13 -26.91 -9.18 -14.86
N PRO A 14 -27.18 -10.02 -13.85
CA PRO A 14 -28.54 -10.11 -13.27
C PRO A 14 -29.06 -8.80 -12.67
N LEU A 15 -28.20 -7.92 -12.20
CA LEU A 15 -28.55 -6.61 -11.62
C LEU A 15 -28.02 -5.43 -12.44
N PHE A 16 -27.95 -5.59 -13.77
CA PHE A 16 -27.44 -4.53 -14.66
C PHE A 16 -28.32 -3.27 -14.58
N GLY A 17 -27.67 -2.11 -14.41
CA GLY A 17 -28.35 -0.81 -14.41
C GLY A 17 -29.20 -0.53 -13.18
N ALA A 18 -29.09 -1.34 -12.12
CA ALA A 18 -29.81 -1.09 -10.87
C ALA A 18 -29.38 0.23 -10.21
N HIS A 19 -30.32 0.93 -9.62
CA HIS A 19 -30.04 2.16 -8.89
C HIS A 19 -30.92 2.28 -7.65
N ASP A 20 -30.38 2.90 -6.59
CA ASP A 20 -31.07 3.09 -5.31
C ASP A 20 -31.60 1.76 -4.72
N VAL A 21 -30.73 0.73 -4.72
CA VAL A 21 -31.09 -0.64 -4.29
C VAL A 21 -30.26 -1.02 -3.06
N ARG A 22 -30.94 -1.64 -2.10
CA ARG A 22 -30.34 -2.32 -0.94
C ARG A 22 -30.44 -3.83 -1.11
N LEU A 23 -29.29 -4.48 -1.10
CA LEU A 23 -29.11 -5.92 -1.23
C LEU A 23 -28.78 -6.51 0.14
N GLU A 24 -29.55 -7.46 0.64
CA GLU A 24 -29.29 -8.15 1.90
C GLU A 24 -29.37 -9.67 1.72
N ASP A 25 -28.39 -10.38 2.30
CA ASP A 25 -28.37 -11.85 2.27
C ASP A 25 -28.49 -12.40 0.85
N ILE A 26 -27.81 -11.77 -0.13
CA ILE A 26 -27.83 -12.26 -1.51
C ILE A 26 -26.62 -13.14 -1.80
N THR A 27 -26.77 -13.98 -2.80
CA THR A 27 -25.66 -14.75 -3.38
C THR A 27 -25.61 -14.50 -4.88
N ILE A 28 -24.49 -13.97 -5.37
CA ILE A 28 -24.18 -14.02 -6.80
C ILE A 28 -23.41 -15.30 -7.03
N THR A 29 -24.02 -16.27 -7.71
CA THR A 29 -23.44 -17.59 -7.98
C THR A 29 -22.42 -17.50 -9.13
N ASP A 30 -22.34 -18.50 -9.99
CA ASP A 30 -21.56 -18.48 -11.21
C ASP A 30 -22.05 -17.42 -12.21
N GLY A 31 -21.24 -17.10 -13.19
CA GLY A 31 -21.53 -16.09 -14.20
C GLY A 31 -20.61 -14.89 -14.14
N GLU A 32 -21.04 -13.77 -14.69
CA GLU A 32 -20.21 -12.57 -14.73
C GLU A 32 -20.98 -11.26 -14.64
N SER A 33 -20.27 -10.22 -14.16
CA SER A 33 -20.78 -8.84 -14.12
C SER A 33 -22.09 -8.70 -13.34
N GLY A 34 -22.18 -9.36 -12.19
CA GLY A 34 -23.42 -9.42 -11.38
C GLY A 34 -24.03 -8.05 -11.07
N ILE A 35 -23.19 -7.07 -10.71
CA ILE A 35 -23.56 -5.68 -10.47
C ILE A 35 -22.75 -4.81 -11.40
N LYS A 36 -23.39 -4.30 -12.45
CA LYS A 36 -22.72 -3.52 -13.49
C LYS A 36 -23.52 -2.32 -13.93
N CYS A 37 -22.84 -1.19 -14.15
CA CYS A 37 -23.43 0.09 -14.54
C CYS A 37 -24.52 0.55 -13.57
N CYS A 38 -24.28 0.38 -12.29
CA CYS A 38 -25.22 0.65 -11.21
C CYS A 38 -24.89 1.97 -10.49
N LYS A 39 -25.85 2.45 -9.70
CA LYS A 39 -25.66 3.66 -8.92
C LYS A 39 -26.36 3.54 -7.55
N ASN A 40 -25.66 4.04 -6.50
CA ASN A 40 -26.20 4.08 -5.14
C ASN A 40 -26.67 2.71 -4.66
N ILE A 41 -25.71 1.78 -4.46
CA ILE A 41 -25.96 0.41 -4.06
C ILE A 41 -25.49 0.17 -2.63
N GLU A 42 -26.37 -0.26 -1.75
CA GLU A 42 -26.00 -0.84 -0.46
C GLU A 42 -26.02 -2.37 -0.56
N CYS A 43 -25.00 -3.04 -0.01
CA CYS A 43 -24.92 -4.50 -0.04
C CYS A 43 -24.41 -5.04 1.29
N HIS A 44 -25.19 -5.88 1.93
CA HIS A 44 -24.93 -6.39 3.27
C HIS A 44 -25.00 -7.92 3.31
N ASN A 45 -24.11 -8.54 4.10
CA ASN A 45 -24.09 -9.97 4.40
C ASN A 45 -24.26 -10.86 3.15
N SER A 46 -23.50 -10.57 2.10
CA SER A 46 -23.71 -11.16 0.77
C SER A 46 -22.46 -11.85 0.25
N LYS A 47 -22.63 -12.78 -0.70
CA LYS A 47 -21.55 -13.61 -1.22
C LYS A 47 -21.46 -13.53 -2.74
N PHE A 48 -20.22 -13.40 -3.25
CA PHE A 48 -19.93 -13.24 -4.67
C PHE A 48 -18.99 -14.36 -5.14
N TYR A 49 -19.45 -15.18 -6.05
CA TYR A 49 -18.70 -16.29 -6.67
C TYR A 49 -18.46 -16.09 -8.17
N GLY A 50 -19.22 -15.23 -8.83
CA GLY A 50 -19.09 -14.93 -10.26
C GLY A 50 -17.92 -13.99 -10.57
N LYS A 51 -17.46 -13.97 -11.82
CA LYS A 51 -16.40 -13.10 -12.32
C LYS A 51 -16.89 -11.64 -12.44
N TYR A 52 -15.97 -10.70 -12.25
CA TYR A 52 -16.24 -9.26 -12.46
C TYR A 52 -17.49 -8.76 -11.71
N PRO A 53 -17.70 -9.09 -10.43
CA PRO A 53 -19.00 -8.92 -9.79
C PRO A 53 -19.44 -7.48 -9.63
N TRP A 54 -18.53 -6.49 -9.76
CA TRP A 54 -18.82 -5.09 -9.51
C TRP A 54 -18.06 -4.19 -10.49
N TRP A 55 -18.75 -3.63 -11.48
CA TRP A 55 -18.13 -2.85 -12.57
C TRP A 55 -18.92 -1.59 -12.91
N HIS A 56 -18.23 -0.44 -13.06
CA HIS A 56 -18.85 0.85 -13.37
C HIS A 56 -20.01 1.17 -12.43
N VAL A 57 -19.76 1.14 -11.13
CA VAL A 57 -20.74 1.48 -10.11
C VAL A 57 -20.33 2.79 -9.43
N ASP A 58 -21.27 3.72 -9.29
CA ASP A 58 -21.05 4.99 -8.60
C ASP A 58 -21.86 5.04 -7.30
N GLY A 59 -21.17 5.18 -6.18
CA GLY A 59 -21.76 5.17 -4.85
C GLY A 59 -22.11 3.78 -4.36
N SER A 60 -21.31 3.24 -3.43
CA SER A 60 -21.54 1.93 -2.85
C SER A 60 -21.20 1.89 -1.37
N LEU A 61 -22.05 1.21 -0.60
CA LEU A 61 -21.76 0.76 0.76
C LEU A 61 -21.83 -0.77 0.80
N ILE A 62 -20.71 -1.42 1.11
CA ILE A 62 -20.60 -2.89 1.14
C ILE A 62 -20.16 -3.29 2.55
N THR A 63 -20.93 -4.11 3.25
CA THR A 63 -20.57 -4.59 4.59
C THR A 63 -20.80 -6.09 4.76
N ASP A 64 -19.96 -6.71 5.57
CA ASP A 64 -20.10 -8.14 5.94
C ASP A 64 -20.19 -9.06 4.71
N CYS A 65 -19.47 -8.74 3.64
CA CYS A 65 -19.54 -9.48 2.39
C CYS A 65 -18.30 -10.34 2.15
N TYR A 66 -18.50 -11.40 1.39
CA TYR A 66 -17.46 -12.33 0.96
C TYR A 66 -17.33 -12.37 -0.55
N PHE A 67 -16.10 -12.27 -1.05
CA PHE A 67 -15.75 -12.40 -2.46
C PHE A 67 -14.82 -13.59 -2.64
N ALA A 68 -15.31 -14.64 -3.32
CA ALA A 68 -14.59 -15.89 -3.54
C ALA A 68 -13.42 -15.73 -4.53
N PRO A 69 -12.49 -16.69 -4.62
CA PRO A 69 -11.36 -16.65 -5.57
C PRO A 69 -11.78 -16.46 -7.04
N GLU A 70 -12.93 -16.97 -7.42
CA GLU A 70 -13.50 -16.83 -8.77
C GLU A 70 -13.96 -15.38 -9.06
N SER A 71 -14.22 -14.58 -8.03
CA SER A 71 -14.63 -13.17 -8.13
C SER A 71 -13.48 -12.24 -8.54
N ARG A 72 -12.58 -12.72 -9.37
CA ARG A 72 -11.40 -11.98 -9.84
C ARG A 72 -11.75 -10.77 -10.71
N SER A 73 -10.81 -9.83 -10.77
CA SER A 73 -10.93 -8.61 -11.58
C SER A 73 -12.20 -7.82 -11.26
N ALA A 74 -12.51 -7.75 -9.98
CA ALA A 74 -13.70 -7.13 -9.46
C ALA A 74 -13.48 -5.69 -9.04
N ILE A 75 -14.57 -4.93 -9.01
CA ILE A 75 -14.60 -3.56 -8.52
C ILE A 75 -13.63 -2.68 -9.34
N TRP A 76 -13.84 -2.69 -10.65
CA TRP A 76 -13.12 -1.81 -11.55
C TRP A 76 -14.02 -0.66 -12.04
N TYR A 77 -13.41 0.50 -12.23
CA TYR A 77 -14.12 1.71 -12.71
C TYR A 77 -15.32 2.08 -11.83
N SER A 78 -15.21 1.85 -10.52
CA SER A 78 -16.30 2.11 -9.58
C SER A 78 -15.85 3.18 -8.58
N ASP A 79 -16.60 4.26 -8.49
CA ASP A 79 -16.22 5.43 -7.69
C ASP A 79 -17.09 5.56 -6.42
N ASN A 80 -16.59 6.31 -5.42
CA ASN A 80 -17.33 6.65 -4.21
C ASN A 80 -17.81 5.42 -3.43
N MET A 81 -16.89 4.54 -3.06
CA MET A 81 -17.19 3.27 -2.39
C MET A 81 -16.69 3.26 -0.95
N VAL A 82 -17.49 2.73 -0.06
CA VAL A 82 -17.13 2.36 1.31
C VAL A 82 -17.35 0.85 1.47
N MET A 83 -16.31 0.13 1.94
CA MET A 83 -16.38 -1.30 2.24
C MET A 83 -15.92 -1.56 3.66
N LYS A 84 -16.68 -2.36 4.43
CA LYS A 84 -16.35 -2.69 5.81
C LYS A 84 -16.57 -4.17 6.11
N ASP A 85 -15.72 -4.70 7.01
CA ASP A 85 -15.88 -6.03 7.58
C ASP A 85 -16.02 -7.13 6.50
N CYS A 86 -15.22 -7.05 5.44
CA CYS A 86 -15.29 -7.93 4.27
C CYS A 86 -14.06 -8.80 4.13
N THR A 87 -14.25 -9.97 3.51
CA THR A 87 -13.17 -10.86 3.09
C THR A 87 -13.17 -11.02 1.57
N ILE A 88 -11.98 -10.89 0.97
CA ILE A 88 -11.75 -10.98 -0.47
C ILE A 88 -10.66 -12.01 -0.73
N ASP A 89 -11.02 -13.12 -1.37
CA ASP A 89 -10.10 -14.20 -1.72
C ASP A 89 -9.66 -14.16 -3.20
N GLY A 90 -10.20 -13.25 -4.00
CA GLY A 90 -9.86 -13.12 -5.42
C GLY A 90 -8.83 -12.03 -5.71
N PRO A 91 -8.01 -12.19 -6.76
CA PRO A 91 -7.03 -11.21 -7.18
C PRO A 91 -7.62 -10.06 -8.02
N LYS A 92 -6.82 -9.00 -8.18
CA LYS A 92 -7.06 -7.89 -9.11
C LYS A 92 -8.30 -7.06 -8.80
N PHE A 93 -8.49 -6.74 -7.52
CA PHE A 93 -9.56 -5.88 -7.05
C PHE A 93 -9.19 -4.39 -7.11
N PHE A 94 -10.20 -3.52 -7.13
CA PHE A 94 -10.09 -2.08 -6.96
C PHE A 94 -9.16 -1.40 -7.97
N ARG A 95 -9.58 -1.32 -9.23
CA ARG A 95 -8.77 -0.66 -10.26
C ARG A 95 -9.46 0.54 -10.88
N GLU A 96 -8.65 1.57 -11.17
CA GLU A 96 -9.08 2.79 -11.87
C GLU A 96 -10.32 3.43 -11.22
N MET A 97 -10.21 3.67 -9.91
CA MET A 97 -11.28 4.16 -9.05
C MET A 97 -10.95 5.52 -8.42
N LYS A 98 -11.99 6.19 -7.95
CA LYS A 98 -11.87 7.40 -7.12
C LYS A 98 -12.67 7.24 -5.83
N ASN A 99 -12.09 7.76 -4.73
CA ASN A 99 -12.74 7.79 -3.41
C ASN A 99 -13.15 6.40 -2.92
N LEU A 100 -12.16 5.59 -2.61
CA LEU A 100 -12.32 4.25 -2.01
C LEU A 100 -11.95 4.29 -0.53
N GLU A 101 -12.83 3.80 0.33
CA GLU A 101 -12.61 3.66 1.77
C GLU A 101 -12.83 2.21 2.19
N LEU A 102 -11.83 1.61 2.85
CA LEU A 102 -11.88 0.25 3.39
C LEU A 102 -11.63 0.27 4.90
N GLU A 103 -12.45 -0.44 5.66
CA GLU A 103 -12.29 -0.65 7.10
C GLU A 103 -12.46 -2.12 7.46
N ASN A 104 -11.49 -2.72 8.17
CA ASN A 104 -11.51 -4.13 8.58
C ASN A 104 -11.67 -5.09 7.39
N VAL A 105 -10.90 -4.91 6.33
CA VAL A 105 -10.98 -5.75 5.13
C VAL A 105 -9.74 -6.64 5.03
N ASN A 106 -9.96 -7.93 4.76
CA ASN A 106 -8.91 -8.92 4.57
C ASN A 106 -8.89 -9.38 3.10
N LEU A 107 -7.75 -9.22 2.43
CA LEU A 107 -7.49 -9.72 1.09
C LEU A 107 -6.45 -10.84 1.18
N THR A 108 -6.82 -12.07 0.80
CA THR A 108 -5.94 -13.24 0.87
C THR A 108 -5.10 -13.44 -0.39
N ASP A 109 -5.46 -12.79 -1.50
CA ASP A 109 -4.68 -12.68 -2.73
C ASP A 109 -4.71 -11.23 -3.22
N ALA A 110 -3.69 -10.45 -2.81
CA ALA A 110 -3.61 -9.04 -3.16
C ALA A 110 -2.94 -8.76 -4.52
N ASP A 111 -2.86 -9.77 -5.41
CA ASP A 111 -2.21 -9.60 -6.72
C ASP A 111 -2.82 -8.46 -7.53
N GLU A 112 -1.99 -7.53 -7.94
CA GLU A 112 -2.35 -6.37 -8.75
C GLU A 112 -3.58 -5.58 -8.24
N THR A 113 -3.75 -5.48 -6.93
CA THR A 113 -4.88 -4.79 -6.28
C THR A 113 -4.59 -3.29 -6.08
N PHE A 114 -5.62 -2.46 -6.04
CA PHE A 114 -5.55 -0.99 -5.90
C PHE A 114 -4.75 -0.28 -7.01
N TRP A 115 -4.81 -0.73 -8.24
CA TRP A 115 -4.10 -0.05 -9.33
C TRP A 115 -4.82 1.22 -9.78
N LYS A 116 -4.07 2.33 -9.85
CA LYS A 116 -4.56 3.63 -10.32
C LYS A 116 -5.79 4.14 -9.54
N VAL A 117 -5.81 3.90 -8.24
CA VAL A 117 -6.84 4.48 -7.36
C VAL A 117 -6.44 5.90 -6.96
N ASN A 118 -7.37 6.82 -7.00
CA ASN A 118 -7.17 8.20 -6.58
C ASN A 118 -8.09 8.56 -5.40
N GLY A 119 -7.51 8.81 -4.25
CA GLY A 119 -8.26 8.99 -3.00
C GLY A 119 -8.60 7.63 -2.38
N LEU A 120 -7.63 7.05 -1.67
CA LEU A 120 -7.75 5.77 -1.00
C LEU A 120 -7.58 5.96 0.50
N LYS A 121 -8.52 5.45 1.29
CA LYS A 121 -8.41 5.38 2.75
C LYS A 121 -8.51 3.95 3.22
N LEU A 122 -7.53 3.51 3.99
CA LEU A 122 -7.48 2.18 4.57
C LEU A 122 -7.42 2.26 6.09
N LYS A 123 -8.22 1.47 6.78
CA LYS A 123 -8.17 1.30 8.22
C LYS A 123 -8.28 -0.18 8.59
N ASN A 124 -7.27 -0.69 9.31
CA ASN A 124 -7.18 -2.11 9.70
C ASN A 124 -7.36 -3.06 8.50
N VAL A 125 -6.52 -2.93 7.48
CA VAL A 125 -6.58 -3.74 6.26
C VAL A 125 -5.42 -4.74 6.25
N LYS A 126 -5.72 -5.96 5.80
CA LYS A 126 -4.69 -7.00 5.61
C LYS A 126 -4.58 -7.37 4.14
N LEU A 127 -3.35 -7.44 3.66
CA LEU A 127 -3.01 -7.84 2.30
C LEU A 127 -2.05 -9.00 2.36
N HIS A 128 -2.48 -10.16 1.91
CA HIS A 128 -1.66 -11.36 1.86
C HIS A 128 -1.38 -11.77 0.43
N ASP A 129 -0.21 -12.37 0.24
CA ASP A 129 0.26 -12.85 -1.06
C ASP A 129 0.23 -11.80 -2.19
N GLY A 130 0.41 -12.25 -3.43
CA GLY A 130 0.33 -11.41 -4.62
C GLY A 130 1.48 -10.44 -4.81
N THR A 131 1.39 -9.69 -5.89
CA THR A 131 2.41 -8.75 -6.34
C THR A 131 1.80 -7.41 -6.77
N TYR A 132 2.59 -6.34 -6.63
CA TYR A 132 2.26 -4.99 -7.12
C TYR A 132 0.97 -4.35 -6.59
N PRO A 133 0.56 -4.52 -5.32
CA PRO A 133 -0.58 -3.75 -4.82
C PRO A 133 -0.25 -2.25 -4.78
N PHE A 134 -1.27 -1.42 -4.98
CA PHE A 134 -1.26 0.06 -5.02
C PHE A 134 -0.59 0.70 -6.24
N MET A 135 -0.12 -0.03 -7.23
CA MET A 135 0.66 0.51 -8.34
C MET A 135 -0.03 1.70 -9.03
N PHE A 136 0.72 2.81 -9.19
CA PHE A 136 0.25 4.08 -9.79
C PHE A 136 -0.89 4.78 -9.05
N SER A 137 -1.15 4.45 -7.79
CA SER A 137 -2.21 5.09 -7.00
C SER A 137 -1.72 6.36 -6.31
N LYS A 138 -2.65 7.23 -5.92
CA LYS A 138 -2.32 8.51 -5.32
C LYS A 138 -3.36 8.99 -4.31
N ASN A 139 -2.93 9.94 -3.45
CA ASN A 139 -3.74 10.48 -2.39
C ASN A 139 -4.25 9.36 -1.47
N ILE A 140 -3.28 8.67 -0.86
CA ILE A 140 -3.49 7.47 -0.06
C ILE A 140 -3.30 7.81 1.41
N TYR A 141 -4.26 7.44 2.24
CA TYR A 141 -4.18 7.48 3.69
C TYR A 141 -4.39 6.07 4.26
N VAL A 142 -3.49 5.66 5.15
CA VAL A 142 -3.52 4.31 5.76
C VAL A 142 -3.36 4.43 7.27
N ASP A 143 -4.21 3.76 8.02
CA ASP A 143 -4.06 3.56 9.47
C ASP A 143 -4.29 2.07 9.82
N GLY A 144 -3.19 1.37 10.13
CA GLY A 144 -3.23 -0.07 10.38
C GLY A 144 -3.26 -0.91 9.09
N LEU A 145 -2.10 -1.13 8.49
CA LEU A 145 -1.93 -2.06 7.36
C LEU A 145 -0.99 -3.21 7.78
N GLU A 146 -1.40 -4.43 7.54
CA GLU A 146 -0.52 -5.59 7.57
C GLU A 146 -0.37 -6.14 6.14
N SER A 147 0.86 -6.25 5.64
CA SER A 147 1.10 -6.74 4.27
C SER A 147 2.34 -7.60 4.18
N ASP A 148 2.22 -8.76 3.53
CA ASP A 148 3.30 -9.62 3.08
C ASP A 148 3.38 -9.76 1.54
N SER A 149 2.59 -8.95 0.82
CA SER A 149 2.63 -8.87 -0.65
C SER A 149 3.95 -8.27 -1.13
N LYS A 150 4.37 -8.58 -2.37
CA LYS A 150 5.61 -8.05 -2.95
C LYS A 150 5.36 -6.77 -3.76
N TYR A 151 6.37 -5.89 -3.80
CA TYR A 151 6.36 -4.67 -4.61
C TYR A 151 5.23 -3.69 -4.26
N VAL A 152 5.02 -3.49 -2.96
CA VAL A 152 3.93 -2.66 -2.43
C VAL A 152 4.20 -1.17 -2.66
N PHE A 153 3.20 -0.39 -3.04
CA PHE A 153 3.27 1.07 -3.26
C PHE A 153 4.23 1.53 -4.36
N GLN A 154 4.40 0.80 -5.44
CA GLN A 154 5.25 1.29 -6.53
C GLN A 154 4.59 2.43 -7.33
N TYR A 155 5.39 3.44 -7.68
CA TYR A 155 4.96 4.63 -8.45
C TYR A 155 3.80 5.41 -7.81
N CYS A 156 3.64 5.33 -6.49
CA CYS A 156 2.60 6.06 -5.77
C CYS A 156 2.97 7.53 -5.51
N ARG A 157 1.95 8.36 -5.30
CA ARG A 157 2.11 9.79 -5.00
C ARG A 157 1.20 10.20 -3.85
N ASN A 158 1.74 11.07 -2.97
CA ASN A 158 1.00 11.62 -1.83
C ASN A 158 0.43 10.51 -0.95
N VAL A 159 1.30 9.85 -0.20
CA VAL A 159 0.96 8.71 0.65
C VAL A 159 1.26 9.06 2.12
N GLU A 160 0.31 8.84 2.98
CA GLU A 160 0.45 8.94 4.44
C GLU A 160 0.06 7.62 5.09
N ILE A 161 0.95 7.07 5.93
CA ILE A 161 0.78 5.75 6.55
C ILE A 161 1.05 5.84 8.04
N HIS A 162 0.18 5.25 8.85
CA HIS A 162 0.31 5.08 10.28
C HIS A 162 0.14 3.61 10.68
N HIS A 163 0.90 3.16 11.67
CA HIS A 163 0.76 1.86 12.34
C HIS A 163 0.74 0.67 11.37
N ALA A 164 1.64 0.68 10.38
CA ALA A 164 1.72 -0.41 9.40
C ALA A 164 2.81 -1.42 9.76
N LYS A 165 2.57 -2.68 9.36
CA LYS A 165 3.56 -3.73 9.30
C LYS A 165 3.66 -4.24 7.88
N ILE A 166 4.75 -3.88 7.21
CA ILE A 166 4.98 -4.19 5.80
C ILE A 166 6.21 -5.08 5.70
N THR A 167 6.01 -6.31 5.25
CA THR A 167 7.09 -7.29 5.00
C THR A 167 7.11 -7.59 3.52
N THR A 168 8.03 -6.95 2.79
CA THR A 168 8.02 -6.99 1.33
C THR A 168 9.37 -6.66 0.72
N LYS A 169 9.59 -7.10 -0.50
CA LYS A 169 10.69 -6.64 -1.34
C LYS A 169 10.25 -5.41 -2.14
N ASP A 170 11.18 -4.45 -2.37
CA ASP A 170 11.00 -3.28 -3.23
C ASP A 170 9.76 -2.43 -2.90
N SER A 171 9.46 -2.20 -1.62
CA SER A 171 8.37 -1.27 -1.26
C SER A 171 8.73 0.18 -1.58
N PHE A 172 7.72 0.97 -1.95
CA PHE A 172 7.84 2.39 -2.28
C PHE A 172 8.82 2.72 -3.42
N TRP A 173 9.03 1.84 -4.38
CA TRP A 173 9.87 2.12 -5.54
C TRP A 173 9.29 3.27 -6.39
N GLU A 174 10.14 4.25 -6.73
CA GLU A 174 9.77 5.45 -7.51
C GLU A 174 8.53 6.20 -7.00
N CYS A 175 8.36 6.22 -5.68
CA CYS A 175 7.30 7.02 -5.05
C CYS A 175 7.70 8.48 -4.88
N GLU A 176 6.70 9.33 -4.63
CA GLU A 176 6.92 10.74 -4.36
C GLU A 176 5.93 11.26 -3.31
N ASN A 177 6.43 12.05 -2.35
CA ASN A 177 5.68 12.58 -1.23
C ASN A 177 5.05 11.47 -0.38
N VAL A 178 5.89 10.69 0.31
CA VAL A 178 5.45 9.64 1.22
C VAL A 178 5.84 10.00 2.64
N THR A 179 4.91 9.90 3.57
CA THR A 179 5.19 10.00 5.01
C THR A 179 4.69 8.76 5.72
N VAL A 180 5.55 8.13 6.52
CA VAL A 180 5.21 6.93 7.30
C VAL A 180 5.50 7.19 8.77
N TYR A 181 4.56 6.85 9.63
CA TYR A 181 4.65 7.00 11.08
C TYR A 181 4.51 5.66 11.80
N ASP A 182 5.26 5.47 12.87
CA ASP A 182 5.06 4.42 13.87
C ASP A 182 4.87 3.01 13.26
N SER A 183 5.74 2.64 12.31
CA SER A 183 5.55 1.45 11.46
C SER A 183 6.78 0.55 11.39
N GLU A 184 6.56 -0.72 11.10
CA GLU A 184 7.59 -1.70 10.79
C GLU A 184 7.70 -1.89 9.27
N LEU A 185 8.88 -1.60 8.71
CA LEU A 185 9.16 -1.69 7.29
C LEU A 185 10.27 -2.71 7.06
N ASN A 186 9.91 -3.93 6.68
CA ASN A 186 10.83 -5.04 6.52
C ASN A 186 10.91 -5.48 5.05
N GLY A 187 12.13 -5.57 4.54
CA GLY A 187 12.42 -6.13 3.23
C GLY A 187 13.52 -5.41 2.47
N GLU A 188 14.00 -6.07 1.42
CA GLU A 188 15.06 -5.56 0.57
C GLU A 188 14.63 -4.31 -0.22
N TYR A 189 15.55 -3.38 -0.42
CA TYR A 189 15.45 -2.27 -1.38
C TYR A 189 14.32 -1.27 -1.10
N LEU A 190 14.10 -0.98 0.19
CA LEU A 190 13.09 -0.01 0.63
C LEU A 190 13.29 1.36 -0.04
N ALA A 191 12.25 1.86 -0.69
CA ALA A 191 12.09 3.21 -1.24
C ALA A 191 13.11 3.63 -2.31
N TRP A 192 13.66 2.70 -3.09
CA TRP A 192 14.61 3.03 -4.15
C TRP A 192 14.04 4.02 -5.18
N HIS A 193 14.90 4.94 -5.64
CA HIS A 193 14.58 5.97 -6.64
C HIS A 193 13.42 6.89 -6.29
N SER A 194 13.05 6.96 -5.01
CA SER A 194 11.93 7.78 -4.54
C SER A 194 12.36 9.21 -4.19
N LYS A 195 11.35 10.10 -4.09
CA LYS A 195 11.56 11.51 -3.78
C LYS A 195 10.68 11.95 -2.62
N ASN A 196 11.24 12.79 -1.76
CA ASN A 196 10.51 13.39 -0.65
C ASN A 196 9.82 12.34 0.22
N ILE A 197 10.64 11.48 0.84
CA ILE A 197 10.20 10.43 1.76
C ILE A 197 10.53 10.84 3.19
N LYS A 198 9.53 10.79 4.06
CA LYS A 198 9.69 11.05 5.49
C LYS A 198 9.24 9.82 6.29
N LEU A 199 10.14 9.30 7.14
CA LEU A 199 9.86 8.21 8.08
C LEU A 199 10.01 8.73 9.51
N VAL A 200 9.01 8.51 10.35
CA VAL A 200 8.97 9.00 11.74
C VAL A 200 8.72 7.83 12.69
N ARG A 201 9.64 7.56 13.58
CA ARG A 201 9.58 6.45 14.55
C ARG A 201 9.28 5.12 13.89
N CYS A 202 9.91 4.87 12.73
CA CYS A 202 9.79 3.61 12.03
C CYS A 202 10.94 2.67 12.38
N HIS A 203 10.67 1.38 12.37
CA HIS A 203 11.68 0.34 12.43
C HIS A 203 11.94 -0.20 11.03
N ILE A 204 13.19 -0.17 10.59
CA ILE A 204 13.62 -0.52 9.24
C ILE A 204 14.48 -1.78 9.31
N SER A 205 14.13 -2.80 8.53
CA SER A 205 14.92 -4.02 8.38
C SER A 205 15.01 -4.45 6.91
N GLY A 206 16.04 -5.23 6.61
CA GLY A 206 16.30 -5.70 5.25
C GLY A 206 17.49 -5.03 4.57
N GLU A 207 17.91 -5.62 3.46
CA GLU A 207 19.13 -5.24 2.75
C GLU A 207 18.96 -3.96 1.95
N GLN A 208 19.98 -3.11 1.97
CA GLN A 208 20.16 -1.94 1.12
C GLN A 208 18.95 -0.99 1.08
N PRO A 209 18.50 -0.51 2.25
CA PRO A 209 17.36 0.40 2.31
C PRO A 209 17.73 1.83 1.88
N LEU A 210 16.76 2.59 1.40
CA LEU A 210 16.85 4.02 1.16
C LEU A 210 17.98 4.41 0.20
N CYS A 211 17.99 3.85 -1.00
CA CYS A 211 19.04 4.15 -1.99
C CYS A 211 18.52 4.94 -3.19
N TYR A 212 19.41 5.73 -3.78
CA TYR A 212 19.15 6.53 -4.99
C TYR A 212 18.02 7.56 -4.84
N MET A 213 17.82 8.05 -3.62
CA MET A 213 16.71 8.94 -3.29
C MET A 213 17.11 10.42 -3.32
N ASP A 214 16.11 11.26 -3.49
CA ASP A 214 16.25 12.69 -3.33
C ASP A 214 15.25 13.19 -2.25
N HIS A 215 15.75 13.93 -1.24
CA HIS A 215 15.02 14.36 -0.06
C HIS A 215 14.49 13.17 0.77
N VAL A 216 15.34 12.64 1.62
CA VAL A 216 14.96 11.62 2.62
C VAL A 216 15.11 12.19 4.03
N THR A 217 14.01 12.12 4.80
CA THR A 217 13.97 12.58 6.20
C THR A 217 13.65 11.40 7.11
N LEU A 218 14.49 11.18 8.13
CA LEU A 218 14.23 10.22 9.19
C LEU A 218 14.16 10.93 10.54
N GLU A 219 13.11 10.68 11.29
CA GLU A 219 12.94 11.17 12.66
C GLU A 219 12.79 9.99 13.62
N ASP A 220 13.78 9.80 14.50
CA ASP A 220 13.74 8.77 15.55
C ASP A 220 13.56 7.33 15.03
N CYS A 221 14.06 7.03 13.84
CA CYS A 221 13.98 5.69 13.26
C CYS A 221 15.06 4.76 13.79
N THR A 222 14.79 3.45 13.75
CA THR A 222 15.74 2.39 14.11
C THR A 222 16.01 1.47 12.94
N PHE A 223 17.21 0.88 12.90
CA PHE A 223 17.63 -0.05 11.86
C PHE A 223 18.05 -1.39 12.47
N ASP A 224 17.71 -2.48 11.78
CA ASP A 224 18.26 -3.78 12.10
C ASP A 224 19.72 -3.90 11.63
N LYS A 225 20.45 -4.86 12.25
CA LYS A 225 21.88 -5.09 11.97
C LYS A 225 22.17 -5.54 10.55
N GLU A 226 21.24 -6.20 9.90
CA GLU A 226 21.34 -6.63 8.50
C GLU A 226 21.12 -5.51 7.47
N CYS A 227 20.68 -4.35 7.90
CA CYS A 227 20.60 -3.17 7.03
C CYS A 227 22.01 -2.69 6.67
N ASP A 228 22.48 -3.10 5.52
CA ASP A 228 23.76 -2.66 4.96
C ASP A 228 23.56 -1.67 3.81
N ARG A 229 24.63 -0.95 3.42
CA ARG A 229 24.64 -0.05 2.26
C ARG A 229 23.48 0.97 2.26
N ALA A 230 23.01 1.41 3.42
CA ALA A 230 21.97 2.41 3.51
C ALA A 230 22.40 3.76 2.91
N PHE A 231 21.44 4.52 2.39
CA PHE A 231 21.61 5.85 1.80
C PHE A 231 22.53 5.90 0.57
N GLU A 232 22.75 4.78 -0.12
CA GLU A 232 23.62 4.77 -1.30
C GLU A 232 23.10 5.75 -2.34
N ASP A 233 23.99 6.68 -2.76
CA ASP A 233 23.71 7.71 -3.76
C ASP A 233 22.48 8.61 -3.48
N CYS A 234 22.14 8.80 -2.20
CA CYS A 234 21.07 9.71 -1.79
C CYS A 234 21.52 11.16 -1.69
N THR A 235 20.64 12.09 -2.01
CA THR A 235 20.81 13.54 -1.89
C THR A 235 19.82 14.14 -0.90
N ASN A 236 20.21 15.28 -0.30
CA ASN A 236 19.33 16.03 0.60
C ASN A 236 18.81 15.15 1.77
N ILE A 237 19.76 14.45 2.42
CA ILE A 237 19.46 13.58 3.56
C ILE A 237 19.33 14.44 4.82
N ASP A 238 18.31 14.20 5.64
CA ASP A 238 18.15 14.71 6.99
C ASP A 238 17.68 13.54 7.88
N ALA A 239 18.62 12.83 8.48
CA ALA A 239 18.34 11.58 9.17
C ALA A 239 18.81 11.62 10.63
N HIS A 240 17.87 11.42 11.55
CA HIS A 240 18.11 11.14 12.96
C HIS A 240 17.73 9.68 13.26
N ILE A 241 18.74 8.87 13.62
CA ILE A 241 18.64 7.43 13.85
C ILE A 241 18.87 7.13 15.32
N LYS A 242 17.92 6.45 15.94
CA LYS A 242 18.09 5.91 17.30
C LYS A 242 18.79 4.57 17.26
N GLY A 243 19.82 4.41 18.09
CA GLY A 243 20.65 3.20 18.10
C GLY A 243 21.70 3.20 17.00
N SER A 244 22.02 2.03 16.48
CA SER A 244 23.13 1.85 15.54
C SER A 244 22.66 1.71 14.09
N ILE A 245 23.51 2.17 13.16
CA ILE A 245 23.44 1.84 11.73
C ILE A 245 24.70 1.10 11.30
N THR A 246 24.54 -0.05 10.66
CA THR A 246 25.65 -0.97 10.35
C THR A 246 26.58 -0.39 9.29
N ASN A 247 26.03 0.09 8.18
CA ASN A 247 26.84 0.64 7.09
C ASN A 247 26.08 1.71 6.29
N ILE A 248 26.76 2.83 6.03
CA ILE A 248 26.31 3.91 5.14
C ILE A 248 27.22 3.84 3.90
N LYS A 249 26.63 3.88 2.70
CA LYS A 249 27.42 3.78 1.45
C LYS A 249 27.19 4.98 0.53
N ASN A 250 28.28 5.60 0.08
CA ASN A 250 28.29 6.67 -0.93
C ASN A 250 27.21 7.77 -0.75
N PRO A 251 26.92 8.27 0.45
CA PRO A 251 25.93 9.34 0.62
C PRO A 251 26.43 10.62 -0.08
N ILE A 252 25.55 11.31 -0.81
CA ILE A 252 25.94 12.46 -1.64
C ILE A 252 25.87 13.78 -0.87
N SER A 253 24.76 14.06 -0.17
CA SER A 253 24.60 15.33 0.54
C SER A 253 23.59 15.25 1.67
N GLY A 254 23.72 16.15 2.63
CA GLY A 254 22.85 16.27 3.78
C GLY A 254 23.52 15.87 5.09
N ARG A 255 22.74 15.38 6.05
CA ARG A 255 23.21 15.03 7.38
C ARG A 255 22.60 13.69 7.82
N ILE A 256 23.46 12.83 8.40
CA ILE A 256 23.03 11.57 9.05
C ILE A 256 23.59 11.58 10.48
N GLU A 257 22.72 11.45 11.46
CA GLU A 257 23.05 11.42 12.89
C GLU A 257 22.55 10.13 13.50
N ALA A 258 23.41 9.40 14.23
CA ALA A 258 23.07 8.16 14.90
C ALA A 258 23.81 8.02 16.24
N ASP A 259 23.28 7.21 17.16
CA ASP A 259 23.99 6.89 18.41
C ASP A 259 25.30 6.16 18.14
N GLU A 260 25.32 5.27 17.12
CA GLU A 260 26.52 4.57 16.66
C GLU A 260 26.49 4.35 15.14
N VAL A 261 27.61 4.67 14.48
CA VAL A 261 27.82 4.36 13.06
C VAL A 261 28.92 3.32 12.90
N GLY A 262 28.55 2.11 12.44
CA GLY A 262 29.48 1.01 12.27
C GLY A 262 30.53 1.31 11.20
N SER A 263 30.13 1.67 10.00
CA SER A 263 31.04 2.05 8.93
C SER A 263 30.43 3.00 7.89
N VAL A 264 31.28 3.81 7.27
CA VAL A 264 30.91 4.64 6.11
C VAL A 264 31.83 4.30 4.95
N THR A 265 31.27 3.77 3.88
CA THR A 265 32.02 3.29 2.72
C THR A 265 31.87 4.26 1.55
N TYR A 266 33.00 4.66 0.97
CA TYR A 266 33.06 5.41 -0.30
C TYR A 266 33.80 4.56 -1.33
N THR A 267 33.13 4.20 -2.39
CA THR A 267 33.69 3.41 -3.48
C THR A 267 34.23 4.30 -4.59
N GLU A 268 34.90 3.70 -5.60
CA GLU A 268 35.31 4.41 -6.81
C GLU A 268 34.13 5.00 -7.63
N PHE A 269 32.92 4.52 -7.38
CA PHE A 269 31.70 5.00 -8.04
C PHE A 269 30.97 6.09 -7.24
N ALA A 270 31.50 6.53 -6.09
CA ALA A 270 30.89 7.59 -5.29
C ALA A 270 30.71 8.87 -6.09
N LYS A 271 29.51 9.43 -6.13
CA LYS A 271 29.16 10.65 -6.89
C LYS A 271 29.55 11.94 -6.17
N ALA A 272 29.96 11.84 -4.91
CA ALA A 272 30.40 12.98 -4.09
C ALA A 272 31.67 12.61 -3.30
N PRO A 273 32.51 13.58 -2.94
CA PRO A 273 33.69 13.32 -2.12
C PRO A 273 33.31 12.97 -0.69
N LYS A 274 34.20 12.25 -0.02
CA LYS A 274 34.04 11.97 1.43
C LYS A 274 33.88 13.29 2.20
N GLY A 275 32.85 13.36 3.04
CA GLY A 275 32.48 14.52 3.86
C GLY A 275 31.51 15.49 3.19
N ALA A 276 31.03 15.22 1.97
CA ALA A 276 29.96 15.99 1.35
C ALA A 276 28.59 15.79 2.06
N CYS A 277 28.38 14.62 2.63
CA CYS A 277 27.32 14.36 3.60
C CYS A 277 27.94 14.39 5.01
N GLU A 278 27.35 15.15 5.92
CA GLU A 278 27.76 15.21 7.32
C GLU A 278 27.33 13.93 8.05
N ILE A 279 28.25 13.25 8.71
CA ILE A 279 27.97 12.05 9.51
C ILE A 279 28.32 12.32 10.95
N ILE A 280 27.34 12.24 11.84
CA ILE A 280 27.48 12.43 13.27
C ILE A 280 27.28 11.10 13.98
N ASP A 281 28.34 10.64 14.63
CA ASP A 281 28.42 9.38 15.37
C ASP A 281 28.65 9.73 16.86
N HIS A 282 27.62 9.55 17.69
CA HIS A 282 27.67 9.91 19.11
C HIS A 282 28.50 8.92 19.96
N SER A 283 28.90 7.77 19.38
CA SER A 283 29.78 6.82 20.07
C SER A 283 31.25 7.25 20.07
N LYS A 284 31.63 8.27 19.28
CA LYS A 284 32.99 8.84 19.13
C LYS A 284 33.05 10.22 19.73
#